data_9526481afd7c271f28764c2ca244aaeb
#
_entry.id   9526481afd7c271f28764c2ca244aaeb
#
_cell.length_a   1.000
_cell.length_b   1.000
_cell.length_c   1.000
_cell.angle_alpha   90.00
_cell.angle_beta   90.00
_cell.angle_gamma   90.00
#
_symmetry.space_group_name_H-M   'P 1'
#
loop_
_entity.id
_entity.type
_entity.pdbx_description
1 polymer ?
#
loop_
_entity_poly.entity_id
_entity_poly.type
_entity_poly.pdbx_seq_one_letter_code
_entity_poly.pdbx_strand_id
1 'polypeptide(L)'
;MKKGLAVAMAALLGVATMGTTAMAAASGDITICSREDGSGTRGAFIELFGIEEKDADGNKVDNTTEAAKITNSTSVMLSTVAQDENAIGYVSLGSLDDSVTAVKIDGAEATAESIESGDYKVVRPFNIATKDDVSEAAQDFITYIMSADGQKIIEDNGYISVGDK
;
A
#
# COMPACT_ATOMS: atom_id res chain seq x y z
N MET A 1 -27.61 -30.66 46.44
CA MET A 1 -26.44 -29.85 46.16
C MET A 1 -25.91 -30.11 44.74
N LYS A 2 -26.61 -29.75 43.67
CA LYS A 2 -26.16 -29.91 42.25
C LYS A 2 -26.89 -28.95 41.29
N LYS A 3 -27.28 -27.76 41.75
CA LYS A 3 -27.98 -26.77 40.91
C LYS A 3 -27.23 -25.44 40.69
N GLY A 4 -26.00 -25.31 41.24
CA GLY A 4 -25.25 -24.06 41.13
C GLY A 4 -24.18 -24.02 40.01
N LEU A 5 -23.87 -25.16 39.38
CA LEU A 5 -22.75 -25.21 38.42
C LEU A 5 -23.17 -25.03 36.97
N ALA A 6 -24.47 -25.17 36.66
CA ALA A 6 -24.97 -25.04 35.28
C ALA A 6 -25.18 -23.56 34.83
N VAL A 7 -25.38 -22.65 35.78
CA VAL A 7 -25.66 -21.23 35.48
C VAL A 7 -24.36 -20.43 35.21
N ALA A 8 -23.25 -20.86 35.82
CA ALA A 8 -21.96 -20.20 35.60
C ALA A 8 -21.33 -20.50 34.22
N MET A 9 -21.69 -21.64 33.61
CA MET A 9 -21.17 -22.05 32.31
C MET A 9 -21.90 -21.38 31.12
N ALA A 10 -23.15 -20.98 31.32
CA ALA A 10 -23.93 -20.30 30.29
C ALA A 10 -23.54 -18.81 30.14
N ALA A 11 -22.99 -18.19 31.18
CA ALA A 11 -22.54 -16.81 31.15
C ALA A 11 -21.17 -16.61 30.49
N LEU A 12 -20.34 -17.67 30.45
CA LEU A 12 -19.03 -17.61 29.74
C LEU A 12 -19.13 -17.85 28.23
N LEU A 13 -20.20 -18.46 27.76
CA LEU A 13 -20.43 -18.67 26.32
C LEU A 13 -21.05 -17.46 25.61
N GLY A 14 -21.56 -16.48 26.36
CA GLY A 14 -22.18 -15.27 25.81
C GLY A 14 -21.20 -14.11 25.53
N VAL A 15 -19.97 -14.19 26.01
CA VAL A 15 -18.97 -13.13 25.82
C VAL A 15 -18.01 -13.40 24.66
N ALA A 16 -18.02 -14.62 24.12
CA ALA A 16 -17.13 -14.99 23.02
C ALA A 16 -17.66 -14.67 21.62
N THR A 17 -18.77 -13.94 21.50
CA THR A 17 -19.33 -13.57 20.18
C THR A 17 -19.22 -12.06 19.86
N MET A 18 -18.36 -11.33 20.57
CA MET A 18 -18.00 -10.00 20.15
C MET A 18 -16.77 -10.03 19.23
N GLY A 19 -17.06 -10.10 17.94
CA GLY A 19 -16.21 -9.48 16.95
C GLY A 19 -14.88 -10.14 16.62
N THR A 20 -14.80 -11.46 16.52
CA THR A 20 -13.94 -12.00 15.49
C THR A 20 -14.77 -12.07 14.21
N THR A 21 -14.67 -11.08 13.36
CA THR A 21 -14.80 -11.35 11.95
C THR A 21 -13.74 -12.43 11.70
N ALA A 22 -14.17 -13.70 11.69
CA ALA A 22 -13.36 -14.73 11.11
C ALA A 22 -13.15 -14.29 9.67
N MET A 23 -11.97 -13.74 9.38
CA MET A 23 -11.50 -13.72 8.01
C MET A 23 -11.52 -15.19 7.61
N ALA A 24 -12.45 -15.54 6.73
CA ALA A 24 -12.44 -16.85 6.11
C ALA A 24 -11.03 -17.01 5.56
N ALA A 25 -10.30 -18.00 6.07
CA ALA A 25 -8.99 -18.29 5.51
C ALA A 25 -9.23 -18.59 4.03
N ALA A 26 -8.57 -17.82 3.17
CA ALA A 26 -8.62 -18.04 1.74
C ALA A 26 -8.31 -19.51 1.49
N SER A 27 -9.23 -20.23 0.85
CA SER A 27 -9.06 -21.64 0.54
C SER A 27 -8.44 -21.74 -0.82
N GLY A 28 -7.11 -21.83 -0.90
CA GLY A 28 -6.39 -21.94 -2.17
C GLY A 28 -5.03 -21.25 -2.12
N ASP A 29 -4.32 -21.35 -3.24
CA ASP A 29 -3.04 -20.67 -3.42
C ASP A 29 -3.27 -19.16 -3.59
N ILE A 30 -2.41 -18.35 -2.97
CA ILE A 30 -2.45 -16.90 -3.13
C ILE A 30 -1.99 -16.53 -4.54
N THR A 31 -2.81 -15.75 -5.25
CA THR A 31 -2.43 -15.13 -6.52
C THR A 31 -1.63 -13.85 -6.24
N ILE A 32 -0.34 -13.90 -6.49
CA ILE A 32 0.54 -12.74 -6.33
C ILE A 32 0.51 -11.91 -7.61
N CYS A 33 0.15 -10.63 -7.50
CA CYS A 33 0.16 -9.68 -8.60
C CYS A 33 1.29 -8.67 -8.41
N SER A 34 2.12 -8.50 -9.44
CA SER A 34 3.20 -7.52 -9.45
C SER A 34 3.10 -6.60 -10.66
N ARG A 35 3.89 -5.55 -10.68
CA ARG A 35 4.00 -4.62 -11.80
C ARG A 35 5.17 -4.99 -12.70
N GLU A 36 5.13 -4.47 -13.89
CA GLU A 36 6.19 -4.59 -14.89
C GLU A 36 7.50 -3.95 -14.45
N ASP A 37 8.60 -4.34 -15.09
CA ASP A 37 9.90 -3.70 -14.90
C ASP A 37 9.84 -2.22 -15.30
N GLY A 38 10.54 -1.38 -14.53
CA GLY A 38 10.51 0.07 -14.70
C GLY A 38 9.34 0.77 -14.02
N SER A 39 8.39 0.05 -13.42
CA SER A 39 7.36 0.66 -12.57
C SER A 39 7.98 1.23 -11.29
N GLY A 40 7.82 2.55 -11.08
CA GLY A 40 8.27 3.20 -9.85
C GLY A 40 7.58 2.66 -8.60
N THR A 41 6.31 2.27 -8.71
CA THR A 41 5.55 1.64 -7.60
C THR A 41 6.13 0.26 -7.26
N ARG A 42 6.53 -0.54 -8.29
CA ARG A 42 7.23 -1.81 -8.05
C ARG A 42 8.56 -1.57 -7.35
N GLY A 43 9.38 -0.67 -7.86
CA GLY A 43 10.68 -0.38 -7.25
C GLY A 43 10.55 0.04 -5.79
N ALA A 44 9.58 0.89 -5.46
CA ALA A 44 9.30 1.27 -4.09
C ALA A 44 8.85 0.07 -3.23
N PHE A 45 7.95 -0.76 -3.75
CA PHE A 45 7.42 -1.92 -3.03
C PHE A 45 8.53 -2.92 -2.70
N ILE A 46 9.31 -3.36 -3.69
CA ILE A 46 10.36 -4.37 -3.46
C ILE A 46 11.48 -3.88 -2.53
N GLU A 47 11.80 -2.58 -2.59
CA GLU A 47 12.80 -1.98 -1.70
C GLU A 47 12.28 -1.86 -0.25
N LEU A 48 11.08 -1.30 -0.05
CA LEU A 48 10.52 -1.04 1.27
C LEU A 48 10.14 -2.32 2.02
N PHE A 49 9.79 -3.38 1.32
CA PHE A 49 9.49 -4.68 1.91
C PHE A 49 10.69 -5.64 1.96
N GLY A 50 11.87 -5.21 1.51
CA GLY A 50 13.09 -6.02 1.54
C GLY A 50 13.03 -7.24 0.60
N ILE A 51 12.24 -7.15 -0.48
CA ILE A 51 12.20 -8.16 -1.54
C ILE A 51 13.41 -7.98 -2.47
N GLU A 52 13.84 -6.73 -2.68
CA GLU A 52 15.10 -6.40 -3.33
C GLU A 52 16.23 -6.50 -2.31
N GLU A 53 17.19 -7.35 -2.55
CA GLU A 53 18.37 -7.53 -1.73
C GLU A 53 19.65 -7.21 -2.51
N LYS A 54 20.78 -7.11 -1.82
CA LYS A 54 22.09 -7.01 -2.45
C LYS A 54 22.78 -8.36 -2.43
N ASP A 55 23.31 -8.77 -3.58
CA ASP A 55 24.18 -9.94 -3.67
C ASP A 55 25.56 -9.69 -3.03
N ALA A 56 26.44 -10.70 -3.06
CA ALA A 56 27.78 -10.61 -2.51
C ALA A 56 28.67 -9.56 -3.21
N ASP A 57 28.34 -9.20 -4.44
CA ASP A 57 29.04 -8.20 -5.25
C ASP A 57 28.44 -6.80 -5.09
N GLY A 58 27.34 -6.67 -4.33
CA GLY A 58 26.62 -5.42 -4.07
C GLY A 58 25.59 -5.04 -5.15
N ASN A 59 25.30 -5.93 -6.09
CA ASN A 59 24.26 -5.70 -7.10
C ASN A 59 22.89 -5.93 -6.48
N LYS A 60 21.90 -5.17 -6.94
CA LYS A 60 20.51 -5.34 -6.54
C LYS A 60 19.91 -6.56 -7.23
N VAL A 61 19.27 -7.42 -6.44
CA VAL A 61 18.58 -8.63 -6.88
C VAL A 61 17.13 -8.54 -6.44
N ASP A 62 16.21 -8.56 -7.41
CA ASP A 62 14.78 -8.61 -7.15
C ASP A 62 14.35 -10.07 -6.93
N ASN A 63 13.93 -10.39 -5.72
CA ASN A 63 13.47 -11.72 -5.31
C ASN A 63 11.95 -11.89 -5.46
N THR A 64 11.29 -11.06 -6.27
CA THR A 64 9.88 -11.28 -6.61
C THR A 64 9.71 -12.67 -7.22
N THR A 65 8.74 -13.43 -6.74
CA THR A 65 8.49 -14.78 -7.25
C THR A 65 8.19 -14.79 -8.75
N GLU A 66 8.75 -15.77 -9.48
CA GLU A 66 8.47 -15.97 -10.89
C GLU A 66 7.00 -16.34 -11.17
N ALA A 67 6.27 -16.82 -10.16
CA ALA A 67 4.85 -17.13 -10.26
C ALA A 67 3.95 -15.87 -10.22
N ALA A 68 4.52 -14.68 -9.99
CA ALA A 68 3.73 -13.44 -9.93
C ALA A 68 3.11 -13.12 -11.30
N LYS A 69 1.82 -12.79 -11.29
CA LYS A 69 1.13 -12.23 -12.46
C LYS A 69 1.61 -10.80 -12.67
N ILE A 70 2.27 -10.53 -13.78
CA ILE A 70 2.77 -9.20 -14.10
C ILE A 70 1.68 -8.37 -14.77
N THR A 71 1.37 -7.22 -14.20
CA THR A 71 0.44 -6.23 -14.74
C THR A 71 1.21 -5.02 -15.26
N ASN A 72 0.70 -4.38 -16.30
CA ASN A 72 1.37 -3.26 -16.99
C ASN A 72 0.73 -1.89 -16.71
N SER A 73 -0.20 -1.83 -15.78
CA SER A 73 -0.80 -0.56 -15.33
C SER A 73 -1.48 -0.73 -13.97
N THR A 74 -1.72 0.40 -13.29
CA THR A 74 -2.44 0.44 -12.00
C THR A 74 -3.88 -0.05 -12.13
N SER A 75 -4.58 0.34 -13.18
CA SER A 75 -5.97 -0.09 -13.41
C SER A 75 -6.08 -1.60 -13.69
N VAL A 76 -5.11 -2.18 -14.39
CA VAL A 76 -5.05 -3.65 -14.57
C VAL A 76 -4.73 -4.34 -13.25
N MET A 77 -3.85 -3.78 -12.42
CA MET A 77 -3.59 -4.30 -11.08
C MET A 77 -4.87 -4.33 -10.23
N LEU A 78 -5.57 -3.21 -10.10
CA LEU A 78 -6.82 -3.11 -9.33
C LEU A 78 -7.87 -4.08 -9.85
N SER A 79 -8.11 -4.11 -11.15
CA SER A 79 -9.10 -5.03 -11.73
C SER A 79 -8.73 -6.51 -11.56
N THR A 80 -7.45 -6.85 -11.60
CA THR A 80 -6.99 -8.24 -11.37
C THR A 80 -7.25 -8.66 -9.92
N VAL A 81 -6.92 -7.81 -8.96
CA VAL A 81 -7.16 -8.09 -7.54
C VAL A 81 -8.65 -8.13 -7.23
N ALA A 82 -9.45 -7.19 -7.77
CA ALA A 82 -10.89 -7.15 -7.56
C ALA A 82 -11.65 -8.37 -8.09
N GLN A 83 -11.10 -9.08 -9.08
CA GLN A 83 -11.74 -10.25 -9.69
C GLN A 83 -11.28 -11.60 -9.13
N ASP A 84 -10.31 -11.63 -8.24
CA ASP A 84 -9.75 -12.85 -7.67
C ASP A 84 -9.64 -12.69 -6.15
N GLU A 85 -10.49 -13.38 -5.41
CA GLU A 85 -10.54 -13.33 -3.94
C GLU A 85 -9.25 -13.81 -3.24
N ASN A 86 -8.40 -14.53 -3.97
CA ASN A 86 -7.10 -14.99 -3.48
C ASN A 86 -5.95 -14.07 -3.93
N ALA A 87 -6.25 -12.99 -4.68
CA ALA A 87 -5.21 -12.11 -5.19
C ALA A 87 -4.74 -11.07 -4.16
N ILE A 88 -3.45 -10.81 -4.17
CA ILE A 88 -2.80 -9.70 -3.49
C ILE A 88 -1.94 -8.92 -4.47
N GLY A 89 -1.96 -7.60 -4.36
CA GLY A 89 -1.18 -6.70 -5.18
C GLY A 89 -0.87 -5.40 -4.45
N TYR A 90 -0.28 -4.45 -5.14
CA TYR A 90 0.07 -3.15 -4.58
C TYR A 90 -0.17 -2.02 -5.59
N VAL A 91 -0.57 -0.87 -5.07
CA VAL A 91 -0.79 0.37 -5.82
C VAL A 91 -0.31 1.57 -5.01
N SER A 92 -0.18 2.72 -5.66
CA SER A 92 0.04 3.98 -4.96
C SER A 92 -1.23 4.43 -4.23
N LEU A 93 -1.08 5.11 -3.09
CA LEU A 93 -2.21 5.58 -2.27
C LEU A 93 -3.25 6.37 -3.09
N GLY A 94 -2.82 7.34 -3.89
CA GLY A 94 -3.72 8.15 -4.72
C GLY A 94 -4.41 7.39 -5.88
N SER A 95 -4.09 6.11 -6.05
CA SER A 95 -4.74 5.24 -7.05
C SER A 95 -5.62 4.16 -6.39
N LEU A 96 -5.63 4.08 -5.08
CA LEU A 96 -6.47 3.14 -4.34
C LEU A 96 -7.94 3.56 -4.46
N ASP A 97 -8.82 2.60 -4.71
CA ASP A 97 -10.26 2.81 -4.80
C ASP A 97 -11.05 1.72 -4.06
N ASP A 98 -12.35 1.88 -4.01
CA ASP A 98 -13.26 0.98 -3.28
C ASP A 98 -13.47 -0.40 -3.96
N SER A 99 -12.82 -0.66 -5.09
CA SER A 99 -12.92 -1.96 -5.78
C SER A 99 -12.12 -3.06 -5.08
N VAL A 100 -11.19 -2.69 -4.20
CA VAL A 100 -10.32 -3.59 -3.44
C VAL A 100 -10.28 -3.20 -1.97
N THR A 101 -9.83 -4.12 -1.12
CA THR A 101 -9.63 -3.85 0.31
C THR A 101 -8.16 -3.55 0.59
N ALA A 102 -7.87 -2.36 1.12
CA ALA A 102 -6.54 -2.04 1.61
C ALA A 102 -6.23 -2.81 2.90
N VAL A 103 -5.08 -3.47 2.94
CA VAL A 103 -4.62 -4.15 4.15
C VAL A 103 -3.81 -3.19 5.03
N LYS A 104 -3.91 -3.40 6.34
CA LYS A 104 -3.07 -2.68 7.30
C LYS A 104 -1.65 -3.24 7.29
N ILE A 105 -0.67 -2.36 7.38
CA ILE A 105 0.75 -2.74 7.53
C ILE A 105 1.16 -2.39 8.96
N ASP A 106 1.66 -3.38 9.69
CA ASP A 106 2.00 -3.25 11.12
C ASP A 106 0.85 -2.67 11.98
N GLY A 107 -0.40 -2.93 11.58
CA GLY A 107 -1.60 -2.44 12.26
C GLY A 107 -2.04 -1.03 11.83
N ALA A 108 -1.25 -0.30 11.04
CA ALA A 108 -1.58 1.02 10.53
C ALA A 108 -2.30 0.95 9.17
N GLU A 109 -3.28 1.82 8.96
CA GLU A 109 -3.96 2.01 7.67
C GLU A 109 -3.15 2.98 6.78
N ALA A 110 -3.22 2.77 5.46
CA ALA A 110 -2.61 3.68 4.48
C ALA A 110 -3.48 4.93 4.30
N THR A 111 -3.36 5.88 5.22
CA THR A 111 -4.06 7.18 5.17
C THR A 111 -3.06 8.32 5.26
N ALA A 112 -3.43 9.50 4.77
CA ALA A 112 -2.58 10.69 4.89
C ALA A 112 -2.21 10.96 6.36
N GLU A 113 -3.19 10.88 7.27
CA GLU A 113 -2.99 11.08 8.71
C GLU A 113 -1.98 10.09 9.31
N SER A 114 -2.09 8.79 8.99
CA SER A 114 -1.17 7.75 9.49
C SER A 114 0.25 7.91 8.94
N ILE A 115 0.37 8.45 7.73
CA ILE A 115 1.67 8.71 7.10
C ILE A 115 2.31 9.97 7.72
N GLU A 116 1.56 11.03 7.91
CA GLU A 116 2.03 12.28 8.53
C GLU A 116 2.42 12.08 10.00
N SER A 117 1.68 11.26 10.75
CA SER A 117 2.03 10.87 12.12
C SER A 117 3.23 9.95 12.20
N GLY A 118 3.60 9.28 11.11
CA GLY A 118 4.67 8.28 11.06
C GLY A 118 4.26 6.88 11.53
N ASP A 119 2.98 6.63 11.77
CA ASP A 119 2.46 5.31 12.13
C ASP A 119 2.54 4.35 10.93
N TYR A 120 2.18 4.83 9.72
CA TYR A 120 2.36 4.09 8.48
C TYR A 120 3.72 4.39 7.86
N LYS A 121 4.58 3.38 7.78
CA LYS A 121 6.01 3.56 7.43
C LYS A 121 6.35 3.24 5.97
N VAL A 122 5.43 2.65 5.22
CA VAL A 122 5.67 2.27 3.82
C VAL A 122 5.40 3.47 2.90
N VAL A 123 6.32 4.41 2.90
CA VAL A 123 6.20 5.68 2.19
C VAL A 123 7.44 6.01 1.37
N ARG A 124 7.25 6.65 0.23
CA ARG A 124 8.31 7.16 -0.64
C ARG A 124 7.97 8.55 -1.14
N PRO A 125 8.90 9.49 -1.11
CA PRO A 125 8.72 10.79 -1.75
C PRO A 125 8.76 10.67 -3.27
N PHE A 126 7.97 11.49 -3.95
CA PHE A 126 8.19 11.77 -5.36
C PHE A 126 9.31 12.80 -5.51
N ASN A 127 10.19 12.58 -6.47
CA ASN A 127 11.29 13.47 -6.76
C ASN A 127 11.15 14.06 -8.16
N ILE A 128 11.42 15.35 -8.29
CA ILE A 128 11.50 16.02 -9.58
C ILE A 128 12.98 16.03 -9.99
N ALA A 129 13.28 15.48 -11.16
CA ALA A 129 14.63 15.48 -11.71
C ALA A 129 14.72 16.46 -12.86
N THR A 130 15.77 17.29 -12.87
CA THR A 130 16.07 18.23 -13.94
C THR A 130 17.52 18.08 -14.39
N LYS A 131 17.85 18.66 -15.55
CA LYS A 131 19.24 18.92 -15.93
C LYS A 131 19.73 20.17 -15.20
N ASP A 132 21.05 20.40 -15.21
CA ASP A 132 21.66 21.58 -14.62
C ASP A 132 21.18 22.87 -15.31
N ASP A 133 20.93 22.82 -16.63
CA ASP A 133 20.43 23.90 -17.47
C ASP A 133 18.91 23.79 -17.70
N VAL A 134 18.13 23.79 -16.62
CA VAL A 134 16.67 23.74 -16.70
C VAL A 134 16.13 25.01 -17.45
N SER A 135 15.17 24.79 -18.36
CA SER A 135 14.54 25.90 -19.06
C SER A 135 13.64 26.73 -18.12
N GLU A 136 13.45 28.00 -18.43
CA GLU A 136 12.58 28.90 -17.68
C GLU A 136 11.16 28.32 -17.54
N ALA A 137 10.59 27.81 -18.63
CA ALA A 137 9.26 27.15 -18.58
C ALA A 137 9.21 25.92 -17.66
N ALA A 138 10.27 25.11 -17.63
CA ALA A 138 10.33 23.97 -16.71
C ALA A 138 10.49 24.43 -15.25
N GLN A 139 11.27 25.49 -15.02
CA GLN A 139 11.41 26.08 -13.67
C GLN A 139 10.09 26.68 -13.19
N ASP A 140 9.33 27.37 -14.05
CA ASP A 140 8.00 27.89 -13.72
C ASP A 140 7.04 26.77 -13.35
N PHE A 141 7.07 25.66 -14.10
CA PHE A 141 6.24 24.51 -13.80
C PHE A 141 6.59 23.86 -12.44
N ILE A 142 7.88 23.72 -12.13
CA ILE A 142 8.32 23.23 -10.81
C ILE A 142 7.85 24.17 -9.71
N THR A 143 7.98 25.49 -9.92
CA THR A 143 7.53 26.50 -8.99
C THR A 143 6.01 26.40 -8.76
N TYR A 144 5.23 26.16 -9.82
CA TYR A 144 3.81 25.93 -9.71
C TYR A 144 3.49 24.64 -8.91
N ILE A 145 4.16 23.52 -9.21
CA ILE A 145 3.97 22.26 -8.44
C ILE A 145 4.21 22.51 -6.95
N MET A 146 5.22 23.27 -6.59
CA MET A 146 5.59 23.57 -5.19
C MET A 146 4.76 24.69 -4.56
N SER A 147 3.88 25.35 -5.31
CA SER A 147 2.97 26.38 -4.77
C SER A 147 1.80 25.77 -4.02
N ALA A 148 1.11 26.58 -3.21
CA ALA A 148 -0.08 26.14 -2.49
C ALA A 148 -1.17 25.56 -3.42
N ASP A 149 -1.36 26.14 -4.61
CA ASP A 149 -2.31 25.66 -5.61
C ASP A 149 -1.89 24.30 -6.17
N GLY A 150 -0.59 24.12 -6.50
CA GLY A 150 -0.04 22.87 -6.96
C GLY A 150 -0.12 21.77 -5.91
N GLN A 151 0.21 22.09 -4.66
CA GLN A 151 0.13 21.13 -3.54
C GLN A 151 -1.31 20.73 -3.24
N LYS A 152 -2.26 21.67 -3.35
CA LYS A 152 -3.68 21.33 -3.24
C LYS A 152 -4.14 20.33 -4.31
N ILE A 153 -3.67 20.45 -5.54
CA ILE A 153 -3.98 19.46 -6.59
C ILE A 153 -3.44 18.09 -6.22
N ILE A 154 -2.25 18.01 -5.61
CA ILE A 154 -1.64 16.77 -5.14
C ILE A 154 -2.53 16.11 -4.07
N GLU A 155 -2.99 16.88 -3.09
CA GLU A 155 -3.90 16.41 -2.02
C GLU A 155 -5.26 15.98 -2.59
N ASP A 156 -5.86 16.77 -3.48
CA ASP A 156 -7.14 16.47 -4.12
C ASP A 156 -7.09 15.16 -4.95
N ASN A 157 -5.89 14.70 -5.33
CA ASN A 157 -5.65 13.43 -6.00
C ASN A 157 -5.20 12.30 -5.05
N GLY A 158 -5.35 12.47 -3.74
CA GLY A 158 -5.10 11.43 -2.74
C GLY A 158 -3.61 11.21 -2.41
N TYR A 159 -2.74 12.15 -2.78
CA TYR A 159 -1.33 12.15 -2.38
C TYR A 159 -1.10 13.14 -1.23
N ILE A 160 0.08 13.08 -0.63
CA ILE A 160 0.44 13.93 0.50
C ILE A 160 1.30 15.08 0.01
N SER A 161 0.91 16.30 0.38
CA SER A 161 1.70 17.48 0.10
C SER A 161 3.02 17.48 0.87
N VAL A 162 4.02 18.19 0.36
CA VAL A 162 5.33 18.29 1.03
C VAL A 162 5.30 19.26 2.24
N GLY A 163 4.19 19.91 2.48
CA GLY A 163 4.05 20.91 3.52
C GLY A 163 4.90 22.17 3.28
N ASP A 164 4.61 23.22 3.97
CA ASP A 164 5.48 24.39 4.05
C ASP A 164 6.72 24.03 4.89
N LYS A 165 7.87 23.87 4.22
CA LYS A 165 9.17 23.70 4.88
C LYS A 165 9.84 25.04 5.06
#